data_0ce1785d85742b39b0497a8422538d71
#
_entry.id   0ce1785d85742b39b0497a8422538d71
#
_cell.length_a   1.000
_cell.length_b   1.000
_cell.length_c   1.000
_cell.angle_alpha   90.00
_cell.angle_beta   90.00
_cell.angle_gamma   90.00
#
_symmetry.space_group_name_H-M   'P 1'
#
loop_
_entity.id
_entity.type
_entity.pdbx_description
1 polymer ?
#
loop_
_entity_poly.entity_id
_entity_poly.type
_entity_poly.pdbx_seq_one_letter_code
_entity_poly.pdbx_strand_id
1 'polypeptide(L)'
;MKFVIDIYKLTQDFPDIEKFGLTSQIRRSAVSIPSNIAQGFVRRLPKEFIRFLRISISSLFELQTQLKICKNINLTGPNIFDHFYEDSR
;
A
#
# COMPACT_ATOMS: atom_id res chain seq x y z
N MET A 1 9.54 -5.83 3.70
CA MET A 1 9.25 -4.78 4.69
C MET A 1 9.80 -3.41 4.32
N LYS A 2 10.88 -3.38 3.54
CA LYS A 2 11.41 -2.10 3.05
C LYS A 2 10.34 -1.29 2.30
N PHE A 3 9.52 -1.98 1.51
CA PHE A 3 8.45 -1.33 0.76
C PHE A 3 7.49 -0.55 1.68
N VAL A 4 7.07 -1.17 2.79
CA VAL A 4 6.16 -0.51 3.74
C VAL A 4 6.84 0.68 4.40
N ILE A 5 8.11 0.53 4.77
CA ILE A 5 8.88 1.60 5.38
C ILE A 5 9.01 2.78 4.41
N ASP A 6 9.27 2.50 3.13
CA ASP A 6 9.37 3.52 2.10
C ASP A 6 8.06 4.29 1.93
N ILE A 7 6.92 3.58 1.99
CA ILE A 7 5.60 4.21 1.91
C ILE A 7 5.37 5.13 3.12
N TYR A 8 5.79 4.71 4.31
CA TYR A 8 5.65 5.55 5.50
C TYR A 8 6.51 6.81 5.40
N LYS A 9 7.73 6.68 4.88
CA LYS A 9 8.62 7.83 4.68
C LYS A 9 8.05 8.81 3.66
N LEU A 10 7.49 8.28 2.57
CA LEU A 10 6.88 9.11 1.53
C LEU A 10 5.71 9.91 2.11
N THR A 11 4.83 9.26 2.86
CA THR A 11 3.62 9.88 3.36
C THR A 11 3.87 10.78 4.57
N GLN A 12 5.06 10.72 5.15
CA GLN A 12 5.44 11.55 6.29
C GLN A 12 5.34 13.04 5.97
N ASP A 13 5.61 13.42 4.72
CA ASP A 13 5.60 14.80 4.28
C ASP A 13 4.25 15.24 3.70
N PHE A 14 3.23 14.38 3.74
CA PHE A 14 1.92 14.73 3.25
C PHE A 14 1.26 15.76 4.17
N PRO A 15 0.40 16.64 3.61
CA PRO A 15 -0.30 17.65 4.43
C PRO A 15 -1.12 17.01 5.56
N ASP A 16 -1.21 17.69 6.70
CA ASP A 16 -1.97 17.19 7.84
C ASP A 16 -3.44 16.95 7.50
N ILE A 17 -3.99 17.72 6.57
CA ILE A 17 -5.38 17.55 6.15
C ILE A 17 -5.65 16.16 5.60
N GLU A 18 -4.61 15.48 5.07
CA GLU A 18 -4.74 14.14 4.52
C GLU A 18 -4.44 13.03 5.54
N LYS A 19 -4.10 13.40 6.76
CA LYS A 19 -3.68 12.45 7.79
C LYS A 19 -4.69 11.33 8.03
N PHE A 20 -5.98 11.67 8.11
CA PHE A 20 -7.04 10.70 8.36
C PHE A 20 -7.77 10.27 7.10
N GLY A 21 -7.40 10.83 5.95
CA GLY A 21 -7.94 10.47 4.66
C GLY A 21 -6.97 9.61 3.88
N LEU A 22 -6.37 10.18 2.85
CA LEU A 22 -5.55 9.45 1.89
C LEU A 22 -4.28 8.86 2.51
N THR A 23 -3.59 9.59 3.37
CA THR A 23 -2.39 9.09 4.05
C THR A 23 -2.70 7.82 4.84
N SER A 24 -3.78 7.85 5.63
CA SER A 24 -4.20 6.70 6.43
C SER A 24 -4.52 5.50 5.55
N GLN A 25 -5.24 5.73 4.45
CA GLN A 25 -5.61 4.65 3.53
C GLN A 25 -4.40 4.04 2.85
N ILE A 26 -3.44 4.86 2.41
CA ILE A 26 -2.21 4.38 1.76
C ILE A 26 -1.42 3.49 2.72
N ARG A 27 -1.24 3.94 3.96
CA ARG A 27 -0.49 3.18 4.95
C ARG A 27 -1.18 1.87 5.29
N ARG A 28 -2.49 1.90 5.43
CA ARG A 28 -3.27 0.69 5.70
C ARG A 28 -3.15 -0.32 4.58
N SER A 29 -3.26 0.12 3.33
CA SER A 29 -3.11 -0.76 2.17
C SER A 29 -1.71 -1.35 2.11
N ALA A 30 -0.67 -0.56 2.36
CA ALA A 30 0.70 -1.03 2.32
C ALA A 30 0.97 -2.10 3.38
N VAL A 31 0.50 -1.90 4.61
CA VAL A 31 0.69 -2.87 5.70
C VAL A 31 -0.14 -4.13 5.46
N SER A 32 -1.31 -4.00 4.84
CA SER A 32 -2.20 -5.13 4.57
C SER A 32 -1.54 -6.17 3.67
N ILE A 33 -0.65 -5.76 2.77
CA ILE A 33 0.00 -6.69 1.83
C ILE A 33 0.83 -7.75 2.57
N PRO A 34 1.88 -7.38 3.32
CA PRO A 34 2.66 -8.41 4.03
C PRO A 34 1.89 -9.06 5.16
N SER A 35 0.97 -8.34 5.80
CA SER A 35 0.19 -8.89 6.92
C SER A 35 -0.69 -10.05 6.47
N ASN A 36 -1.35 -9.93 5.32
CA ASN A 36 -2.21 -10.99 4.82
C ASN A 36 -1.41 -12.17 4.26
N ILE A 37 -0.24 -11.92 3.71
CA ILE A 37 0.64 -13.01 3.29
C ILE A 37 1.06 -13.81 4.53
N ALA A 38 1.47 -13.13 5.61
CA ALA A 38 1.87 -13.79 6.84
C ALA A 38 0.71 -14.58 7.45
N GLN A 39 -0.48 -13.99 7.47
CA GLN A 39 -1.68 -14.67 7.98
C GLN A 39 -2.00 -15.92 7.17
N GLY A 40 -1.81 -15.87 5.85
CA GLY A 40 -2.03 -17.02 4.99
C GLY A 40 -1.07 -18.17 5.29
N PHE A 41 0.18 -17.86 5.60
CA PHE A 41 1.18 -18.90 5.89
C PHE A 41 0.87 -19.72 7.14
N VAL A 42 0.19 -19.13 8.13
CA VAL A 42 -0.13 -19.88 9.36
C VAL A 42 -1.38 -20.76 9.19
N ARG A 43 -2.08 -20.64 8.08
CA ARG A 43 -3.25 -21.47 7.79
C ARG A 43 -2.80 -22.80 7.19
N ARG A 44 -3.46 -23.88 7.60
CA ARG A 44 -3.09 -25.22 7.13
C ARG A 44 -3.83 -25.65 5.88
N LEU A 45 -4.96 -24.97 5.59
CA LEU A 45 -5.78 -25.32 4.44
C LEU A 45 -5.40 -24.45 3.24
N PRO A 46 -5.15 -25.05 2.07
CA PRO A 46 -4.83 -24.29 0.87
C PRO A 46 -5.87 -23.24 0.51
N LYS A 47 -7.14 -23.53 0.75
CA LYS A 47 -8.24 -22.61 0.49
C LYS A 47 -8.11 -21.32 1.30
N GLU A 48 -7.72 -21.46 2.57
CA GLU A 48 -7.50 -20.29 3.44
C GLU A 48 -6.28 -19.50 3.02
N PHE A 49 -5.20 -20.18 2.64
CA PHE A 49 -4.00 -19.50 2.14
C PHE A 49 -4.33 -18.66 0.90
N ILE A 50 -5.08 -19.23 -0.04
CA ILE A 50 -5.47 -18.52 -1.26
C ILE A 50 -6.34 -17.31 -0.92
N ARG A 51 -7.24 -17.43 0.05
CA ARG A 51 -8.09 -16.33 0.47
C ARG A 51 -7.26 -15.13 0.94
N PHE A 52 -6.29 -15.38 1.83
CA PHE A 52 -5.43 -14.31 2.33
C PHE A 52 -4.53 -13.74 1.25
N LEU A 53 -4.06 -14.57 0.33
CA LEU A 53 -3.27 -14.11 -0.78
C LEU A 53 -4.07 -13.17 -1.69
N ARG A 54 -5.33 -13.49 -1.95
CA ARG A 54 -6.22 -12.63 -2.73
C ARG A 54 -6.44 -11.28 -2.06
N ILE A 55 -6.55 -11.26 -0.73
CA ILE A 55 -6.68 -10.01 0.01
C ILE A 55 -5.41 -9.15 -0.18
N SER A 56 -4.24 -9.78 -0.12
CA SER A 56 -2.98 -9.08 -0.35
C SER A 56 -2.91 -8.47 -1.75
N ILE A 57 -3.32 -9.21 -2.76
CA ILE A 57 -3.33 -8.74 -4.15
C ILE A 57 -4.30 -7.57 -4.30
N SER A 58 -5.48 -7.66 -3.70
CA SER A 58 -6.46 -6.56 -3.71
C SER A 58 -5.89 -5.31 -3.06
N SER A 59 -5.18 -5.48 -1.94
CA SER A 59 -4.53 -4.36 -1.24
C SER A 59 -3.46 -3.71 -2.11
N LEU A 60 -2.73 -4.51 -2.89
CA LEU A 60 -1.72 -3.98 -3.80
C LEU A 60 -2.36 -3.09 -4.87
N PHE A 61 -3.44 -3.56 -5.51
CA PHE A 61 -4.14 -2.76 -6.51
C PHE A 61 -4.73 -1.49 -5.90
N GLU A 62 -5.27 -1.60 -4.69
CA GLU A 62 -5.79 -0.45 -3.96
C GLU A 62 -4.69 0.58 -3.70
N LEU A 63 -3.52 0.12 -3.26
CA LEU A 63 -2.38 0.98 -3.02
C LEU A 63 -1.92 1.68 -4.31
N GLN A 64 -1.85 0.96 -5.42
CA GLN A 64 -1.48 1.55 -6.70
C GLN A 64 -2.45 2.66 -7.11
N THR A 65 -3.74 2.43 -6.91
CA THR A 65 -4.76 3.42 -7.21
C THR A 65 -4.59 4.67 -6.33
N GLN A 66 -4.35 4.47 -5.04
CA GLN A 66 -4.17 5.57 -4.10
C GLN A 66 -2.93 6.41 -4.44
N LEU A 67 -1.83 5.76 -4.82
CA LEU A 67 -0.61 6.46 -5.24
C LEU A 67 -0.85 7.26 -6.51
N LYS A 68 -1.62 6.72 -7.44
CA LYS A 68 -1.97 7.42 -8.66
C LYS A 68 -2.82 8.66 -8.37
N ILE A 69 -3.76 8.55 -7.44
CA ILE A 69 -4.55 9.69 -7.00
C ILE A 69 -3.65 10.78 -6.43
N CYS A 70 -2.68 10.40 -5.58
CA CYS A 70 -1.73 11.34 -4.99
C CYS A 70 -0.94 12.07 -6.07
N LYS A 71 -0.48 11.34 -7.08
CA LYS A 71 0.25 11.93 -8.20
C LYS A 71 -0.60 12.96 -8.93
N ASN A 72 -1.86 12.61 -9.17
CA ASN A 72 -2.77 13.47 -9.93
C ASN A 72 -3.13 14.75 -9.19
N ILE A 73 -3.16 14.72 -7.87
CA ILE A 73 -3.46 15.90 -7.06
C ILE A 73 -2.18 16.60 -6.55
N ASN A 74 -1.01 16.12 -6.99
CA ASN A 74 0.30 16.75 -6.73
C ASN A 74 0.64 16.93 -5.25
N LEU A 75 0.42 15.90 -4.44
CA LEU A 75 0.80 15.93 -3.03
C LEU A 75 2.31 15.90 -2.84
N THR A 76 3.05 15.29 -3.79
CA THR A 76 4.51 15.33 -3.84
C THR A 76 4.96 15.44 -5.29
N GLY A 77 6.28 15.40 -5.52
CA GLY A 77 6.82 15.49 -6.87
C GLY A 77 6.49 14.26 -7.72
N PRO A 78 6.19 14.44 -9.01
CA PRO A 78 5.81 13.32 -9.88
C PRO A 78 6.83 12.19 -9.95
N ASN A 79 8.12 12.52 -9.96
CA ASN A 79 9.18 11.50 -10.07
C ASN A 79 9.17 10.53 -8.90
N ILE A 80 8.87 11.04 -7.69
CA ILE A 80 8.80 10.20 -6.50
C ILE A 80 7.65 9.21 -6.62
N PHE A 81 6.48 9.68 -7.03
CA PHE A 81 5.32 8.81 -7.17
C PHE A 81 5.48 7.81 -8.30
N ASP A 82 6.10 8.19 -9.39
CA ASP A 82 6.36 7.27 -10.49
C ASP A 82 7.22 6.10 -10.03
N HIS A 83 8.25 6.39 -9.24
CA HIS A 83 9.12 5.35 -8.70
C HIS A 83 8.34 4.35 -7.82
N PHE A 84 7.56 4.87 -6.86
CA PHE A 84 6.79 4.01 -5.96
C PHE A 84 5.70 3.25 -6.70
N TYR A 85 5.07 3.86 -7.68
CA TYR A 85 4.03 3.21 -8.46
C TYR A 85 4.60 2.02 -9.23
N GLU A 86 5.76 2.17 -9.83
CA GLU A 86 6.41 1.08 -10.57
C GLU A 86 6.85 -0.03 -9.64
N ASP A 87 7.38 0.31 -8.46
CA ASP A 87 7.80 -0.68 -7.47
C ASP A 87 6.63 -1.50 -6.95
N SER A 88 5.43 -0.95 -6.93
CA SER A 88 4.26 -1.64 -6.39
C SER A 88 3.55 -2.54 -7.40
N ARG A 89 3.98 -2.51 -8.67
CA ARG A 89 3.46 -3.43 -9.66
C ARG A 89 4.04 -4.82 -9.46
#